data_bd3b96b7eb2470e3001c0a976dd6a1be
#
_entry.id   bd3b96b7eb2470e3001c0a976dd6a1be
#
_cell.length_a   1.000
_cell.length_b   1.000
_cell.length_c   1.000
_cell.angle_alpha   90.00
_cell.angle_beta   90.00
_cell.angle_gamma   90.00
#
_symmetry.space_group_name_H-M   'P 1'
#
loop_
_entity.id
_entity.type
_entity.pdbx_description
1 polymer ?
#
loop_
_entity_poly.entity_id
_entity_poly.type
_entity_poly.pdbx_seq_one_letter_code
_entity_poly.pdbx_strand_id
1 'polypeptide(L)'
;MDVTVEFNKSAFQHDIGKEDILHALRTKICDAVVEGLPEKHAVIGFDRAWNPLEILYNPIDDNTIGVFHAMKARKSFVKMLGL
;
A
#
# COMPACT_ATOMS: atom_id res chain seq x y z
N MET A 1 -9.36 13.60 -8.48
CA MET A 1 -9.27 14.16 -7.12
C MET A 1 -7.99 13.67 -6.47
N ASP A 2 -7.22 14.59 -5.93
CA ASP A 2 -5.93 14.24 -5.35
C ASP A 2 -6.09 13.72 -3.92
N VAL A 3 -5.38 12.64 -3.63
CA VAL A 3 -5.34 12.05 -2.30
C VAL A 3 -4.02 12.44 -1.66
N THR A 4 -4.07 12.94 -0.45
CA THR A 4 -2.88 13.18 0.35
C THR A 4 -2.41 11.87 0.97
N VAL A 5 -1.13 11.57 0.82
CA VAL A 5 -0.55 10.35 1.38
C VAL A 5 0.38 10.74 2.51
N GLU A 6 0.07 10.26 3.73
CA GLU A 6 0.95 10.37 4.88
C GLU A 6 1.67 9.05 5.08
N PHE A 7 2.89 9.10 5.60
CA PHE A 7 3.71 7.91 5.78
C PHE A 7 4.06 7.75 7.26
N ASN A 8 3.71 6.59 7.80
CA ASN A 8 4.21 6.18 9.10
C ASN A 8 5.65 5.68 8.92
N LYS A 9 6.49 5.81 9.93
CA LYS A 9 7.87 5.29 9.88
C LYS A 9 7.93 3.82 9.50
N SER A 10 6.97 3.04 9.94
CA SER A 10 6.89 1.61 9.63
C SER A 10 6.75 1.32 8.12
N ALA A 11 6.30 2.29 7.33
CA ALA A 11 6.22 2.14 5.88
C ALA A 11 7.59 1.98 5.23
N PHE A 12 8.65 2.38 5.90
CA PHE A 12 10.01 2.39 5.34
C PHE A 12 10.92 1.29 5.92
N GLN A 13 10.37 0.37 6.70
CA GLN A 13 11.16 -0.69 7.36
C GLN A 13 11.78 -1.70 6.38
N HIS A 14 11.23 -1.83 5.18
CA HIS A 14 11.66 -2.81 4.20
C HIS A 14 12.38 -2.18 3.00
N ASP A 15 12.96 -1.00 3.20
CA ASP A 15 13.78 -0.30 2.21
C ASP A 15 13.04 0.09 0.93
N ILE A 16 11.72 0.24 0.99
CA ILE A 16 10.94 0.79 -0.11
C ILE A 16 10.85 2.31 0.08
N GLY A 17 11.32 3.06 -0.89
CA GLY A 17 11.30 4.52 -0.82
C GLY A 17 9.92 5.11 -1.11
N LYS A 18 9.74 6.35 -0.69
CA LYS A 18 8.49 7.10 -0.85
C LYS A 18 8.01 7.14 -2.30
N GLU A 19 8.93 7.40 -3.24
CA GLU A 19 8.57 7.50 -4.67
C GLU A 19 8.02 6.19 -5.22
N ASP A 20 8.57 5.06 -4.78
CA ASP A 20 8.10 3.75 -5.21
C ASP A 20 6.75 3.42 -4.59
N ILE A 21 6.53 3.80 -3.35
CA ILE A 21 5.22 3.62 -2.71
C ILE A 21 4.15 4.43 -3.46
N LEU A 22 4.44 5.68 -3.78
CA LEU A 22 3.50 6.52 -4.53
C LEU A 22 3.22 5.96 -5.92
N HIS A 23 4.25 5.45 -6.61
CA HIS A 23 4.08 4.82 -7.91
C HIS A 23 3.19 3.57 -7.79
N ALA A 24 3.40 2.76 -6.76
CA ALA A 24 2.60 1.57 -6.53
C ALA A 24 1.13 1.90 -6.26
N LEU A 25 0.86 2.95 -5.52
CA LEU A 25 -0.52 3.40 -5.27
C LEU A 25 -1.20 3.85 -6.57
N ARG A 26 -0.45 4.45 -7.49
CA ARG A 26 -0.98 4.87 -8.79
C ARG A 26 -1.19 3.73 -9.78
N THR A 27 -0.43 2.65 -9.63
CA THR A 27 -0.45 1.50 -10.55
C THR A 27 -1.13 0.28 -9.96
N LYS A 28 -1.86 0.46 -8.87
CA LYS A 28 -2.46 -0.66 -8.15
C LYS A 28 -3.44 -1.45 -9.01
N ILE A 29 -3.38 -2.76 -8.87
CA ILE A 29 -4.28 -3.70 -9.52
C ILE A 29 -5.28 -4.31 -8.52
N CYS A 30 -5.09 -4.04 -7.24
CA CYS A 30 -5.96 -4.52 -6.18
C CYS A 30 -5.93 -3.53 -5.02
N ASP A 31 -7.10 -3.25 -4.45
CA ASP A 31 -7.26 -2.43 -3.25
C ASP A 31 -8.43 -3.02 -2.48
N ALA A 32 -8.15 -3.78 -1.45
CA ALA A 32 -9.16 -4.53 -0.72
C ALA A 32 -9.17 -4.16 0.76
N VAL A 33 -10.36 -4.06 1.34
CA VAL A 33 -10.51 -3.87 2.78
C VAL A 33 -10.08 -5.14 3.50
N VAL A 34 -9.25 -4.99 4.52
CA VAL A 34 -8.79 -6.08 5.37
C VAL A 34 -9.46 -5.93 6.72
N GLU A 35 -9.84 -7.04 7.32
CA GLU A 35 -10.49 -7.03 8.63
C GLU A 35 -9.64 -6.31 9.67
N GLY A 36 -10.30 -5.58 10.52
CA GLY A 36 -9.68 -4.91 11.65
C GLY A 36 -10.29 -3.54 11.94
N LEU A 37 -9.98 -3.05 13.12
CA LEU A 37 -10.28 -1.69 13.55
C LEU A 37 -8.97 -1.03 14.00
N PRO A 38 -8.61 0.12 13.43
CA PRO A 38 -9.31 0.84 12.35
C PRO A 38 -9.30 0.08 11.02
N GLU A 39 -10.14 0.53 10.11
CA GLU A 39 -10.21 -0.04 8.77
C GLU A 39 -8.84 0.01 8.09
N LYS A 40 -8.47 -1.10 7.48
CA LYS A 40 -7.20 -1.22 6.77
C LYS A 40 -7.45 -1.67 5.34
N HIS A 41 -6.64 -1.14 4.43
CA HIS A 41 -6.66 -1.54 3.03
C HIS A 41 -5.34 -2.21 2.65
N ALA A 42 -5.46 -3.28 1.88
CA ALA A 42 -4.32 -4.00 1.32
C ALA A 42 -4.26 -3.73 -0.18
N VAL A 43 -3.11 -3.34 -0.67
CA VAL A 43 -2.89 -2.93 -2.06
C VAL A 43 -1.77 -3.74 -2.66
N ILE A 44 -1.96 -4.17 -3.91
CA ILE A 44 -0.87 -4.61 -4.77
C ILE A 44 -0.72 -3.57 -5.88
N GLY A 45 0.45 -2.99 -5.99
CA GLY A 45 0.84 -2.10 -7.06
C GLY A 45 2.28 -2.37 -7.44
N PHE A 46 2.89 -1.48 -8.22
CA PHE A 46 4.23 -1.71 -8.75
C PHE A 46 5.14 -0.54 -8.45
N ASP A 47 6.40 -0.83 -8.13
CA ASP A 47 7.41 0.20 -8.00
C ASP A 47 7.80 0.73 -9.40
N ARG A 48 8.72 1.70 -9.45
CA ARG A 48 9.13 2.32 -10.73
C ARG A 48 9.88 1.35 -11.65
N ALA A 49 10.38 0.24 -11.11
CA ALA A 49 11.02 -0.83 -11.89
C ALA A 49 10.02 -1.98 -12.20
N TRP A 50 8.73 -1.75 -11.92
CA TRP A 50 7.64 -2.70 -12.15
C TRP A 50 7.73 -3.98 -11.33
N ASN A 51 8.38 -3.93 -10.16
CA ASN A 51 8.30 -5.01 -9.19
C ASN A 51 7.03 -4.85 -8.37
N PRO A 52 6.29 -5.95 -8.11
CA PRO A 52 5.07 -5.85 -7.32
C PRO A 52 5.39 -5.53 -5.85
N LEU A 53 4.65 -4.60 -5.29
CA LEU A 53 4.73 -4.21 -3.90
C LEU A 53 3.42 -4.52 -3.19
N GLU A 54 3.52 -4.95 -1.93
CA GLU A 54 2.37 -5.01 -1.03
C GLU A 54 2.39 -3.77 -0.14
N ILE A 55 1.24 -3.11 -0.06
CA ILE A 55 1.11 -1.88 0.71
C ILE A 55 -0.12 -2.01 1.61
N LEU A 56 0.03 -1.57 2.85
CA LEU A 56 -1.11 -1.44 3.77
C LEU A 56 -1.27 0.04 4.12
N TYR A 57 -2.49 0.50 4.04
CA TYR A 57 -2.83 1.86 4.46
C TYR A 57 -4.17 1.88 5.20
N ASN A 58 -4.40 2.94 5.93
CA ASN A 58 -5.73 3.21 6.50
C ASN A 58 -6.19 4.60 6.06
N PRO A 59 -7.49 4.77 5.80
CA PRO A 59 -8.03 6.10 5.54
C PRO A 59 -7.96 6.93 6.83
N ILE A 60 -7.51 8.18 6.70
CA ILE A 60 -7.46 9.14 7.81
C ILE A 60 -8.69 10.04 7.73
N ASP A 61 -8.97 10.55 6.53
CA ASP A 61 -10.18 11.32 6.25
C ASP A 61 -10.54 11.12 4.76
N ASP A 62 -11.50 11.90 4.25
CA ASP A 62 -12.01 11.76 2.89
C ASP A 62 -10.95 11.92 1.81
N ASN A 63 -9.86 12.63 2.10
CA ASN A 63 -8.82 12.96 1.13
C ASN A 63 -7.43 12.51 1.55
N THR A 64 -7.29 11.80 2.66
CA THR A 64 -5.98 11.46 3.23
C THR A 64 -5.92 9.99 3.60
N ILE A 65 -4.85 9.35 3.19
CA ILE A 65 -4.55 7.97 3.61
C ILE A 65 -3.23 7.93 4.34
N GLY A 66 -3.09 7.00 5.28
CA GLY A 66 -1.86 6.77 6.02
C GLY A 66 -1.25 5.43 5.68
N VAL A 67 -0.10 5.43 5.02
CA VAL A 67 0.63 4.20 4.69
C VAL A 67 1.47 3.79 5.89
N PHE A 68 1.33 2.55 6.33
CA PHE A 68 2.08 2.02 7.47
C PHE A 68 2.88 0.76 7.16
N HIS A 69 2.78 0.24 5.94
CA HIS A 69 3.53 -0.95 5.52
C HIS A 69 3.75 -0.92 4.02
N ALA A 70 4.97 -1.21 3.59
CA ALA A 70 5.30 -1.39 2.18
C ALA A 70 6.51 -2.32 2.06
N MET A 71 6.39 -3.34 1.23
CA MET A 71 7.50 -4.25 0.94
C MET A 71 7.26 -4.96 -0.40
N LYS A 72 8.24 -5.70 -0.89
CA LYS A 72 8.04 -6.54 -2.07
C LYS A 72 6.92 -7.54 -1.79
N ALA A 73 6.01 -7.69 -2.73
CA ALA A 73 4.83 -8.52 -2.54
C ALA A 73 5.21 -9.98 -2.29
N ARG A 74 4.72 -10.52 -1.17
CA ARG A 74 4.91 -11.93 -0.83
C ARG A 74 3.79 -12.76 -1.45
N LYS A 75 4.11 -13.99 -1.82
CA LYS A 75 3.11 -14.91 -2.41
C LYS A 75 1.89 -15.09 -1.51
N SER A 76 2.11 -15.18 -0.19
CA SER A 76 1.01 -15.32 0.77
C SER A 76 0.07 -14.11 0.76
N PHE A 77 0.63 -12.92 0.61
CA PHE A 77 -0.16 -11.69 0.55
C PHE A 77 -0.98 -11.63 -0.75
N VAL A 78 -0.34 -11.98 -1.87
CA VAL A 78 -1.00 -12.01 -3.17
C VAL A 78 -2.18 -13.00 -3.15
N LYS A 79 -1.97 -14.19 -2.60
CA LYS A 79 -3.03 -15.20 -2.47
C LYS A 79 -4.17 -14.74 -1.57
N MET A 80 -3.85 -14.06 -0.48
CA MET A 80 -4.86 -13.53 0.44
C MET A 80 -5.82 -12.59 -0.28
N LEU A 81 -5.35 -11.87 -1.28
CA LEU A 81 -6.14 -10.93 -2.08
C LEU A 81 -6.83 -11.59 -3.27
N GLY A 82 -6.69 -12.89 -3.46
CA GLY A 82 -7.34 -13.63 -4.53
C GLY A 82 -6.69 -13.48 -5.89
N LEU A 83 -5.43 -13.12 -5.92
CA LEU A 83 -4.69 -12.90 -7.18
C LEU A 83 -3.84 -14.11 -7.58
#